data_fb63d5cd6e1f63ec81842094a47637c9
#
_entry.id   fb63d5cd6e1f63ec81842094a47637c9
#
_cell.length_a   1.000
_cell.length_b   1.000
_cell.length_c   1.000
_cell.angle_alpha   90.00
_cell.angle_beta   90.00
_cell.angle_gamma   90.00
#
_symmetry.space_group_name_H-M   'P 1'
#
loop_
_entity.id
_entity.type
_entity.pdbx_description
1 polymer ?
#
loop_
_entity_poly.entity_id
_entity_poly.type
_entity_poly.pdbx_seq_one_letter_code
_entity_poly.pdbx_strand_id
1 'polypeptide(L)'
;MNFDIGEELRRVRVSRKLSLRSVANEVGVSASLLSQVETGKTQPSVSTLYALVNHLGISLDGLMKGQIQHEGANDIADYEDGHHGIVQRRSENPVIEMENGVVWERLADGGREDADPLMVTYEPGSSSSVDGKMMRHDALEYGVIIEGTLTLRIEKEVHEIYPGDSFSFDANRLHMYENNSAKPARGIWFVIGNKEPDTQNLSNLGPAKATGPSLPAKSAVDVLNVMGDAKARKLRNPVA
;
A
#
# COMPACT_ATOMS: atom_id res chain seq x y z
N MET A 1 -18.92 -10.35 6.73
CA MET A 1 -19.10 -10.57 5.28
C MET A 1 -17.77 -10.33 4.61
N ASN A 2 -17.29 -11.25 3.77
CA ASN A 2 -16.08 -10.98 2.99
C ASN A 2 -16.43 -9.96 1.91
N PHE A 3 -15.70 -8.89 1.82
CA PHE A 3 -15.81 -7.90 0.76
C PHE A 3 -15.42 -8.53 -0.57
N ASP A 4 -16.28 -8.36 -1.55
CA ASP A 4 -16.03 -8.83 -2.90
C ASP A 4 -15.39 -7.72 -3.74
N ILE A 5 -14.04 -7.71 -3.76
CA ILE A 5 -13.25 -6.81 -4.64
C ILE A 5 -13.74 -6.90 -6.08
N GLY A 6 -14.16 -8.09 -6.50
CA GLY A 6 -14.62 -8.36 -7.85
C GLY A 6 -15.85 -7.55 -8.23
N GLU A 7 -16.81 -7.44 -7.33
CA GLU A 7 -18.01 -6.64 -7.56
C GLU A 7 -17.68 -5.16 -7.77
N GLU A 8 -16.78 -4.61 -6.95
CA GLU A 8 -16.36 -3.20 -7.09
C GLU A 8 -15.59 -2.96 -8.38
N LEU A 9 -14.64 -3.84 -8.73
CA LEU A 9 -13.92 -3.77 -10.01
C LEU A 9 -14.89 -3.82 -11.19
N ARG A 10 -15.88 -4.71 -11.14
CA ARG A 10 -16.94 -4.81 -12.15
C ARG A 10 -17.76 -3.54 -12.23
N ARG A 11 -18.17 -2.97 -11.09
CA ARG A 11 -18.94 -1.74 -11.02
C ARG A 11 -18.23 -0.59 -11.72
N VAL A 12 -16.94 -0.41 -11.41
CA VAL A 12 -16.11 0.65 -12.03
C VAL A 12 -15.92 0.39 -13.52
N ARG A 13 -15.59 -0.83 -13.93
CA ARG A 13 -15.45 -1.18 -15.35
C ARG A 13 -16.71 -0.85 -16.14
N VAL A 14 -17.88 -1.26 -15.63
CA VAL A 14 -19.18 -1.03 -16.29
C VAL A 14 -19.52 0.46 -16.35
N SER A 15 -19.29 1.22 -15.28
CA SER A 15 -19.53 2.68 -15.25
C SER A 15 -18.70 3.40 -16.30
N ARG A 16 -17.48 2.91 -16.58
CA ARG A 16 -16.58 3.43 -17.63
C ARG A 16 -16.89 2.88 -19.03
N LYS A 17 -17.94 2.06 -19.18
CA LYS A 17 -18.36 1.44 -20.44
C LYS A 17 -17.26 0.59 -21.10
N LEU A 18 -16.37 0.01 -20.30
CA LEU A 18 -15.30 -0.86 -20.77
C LEU A 18 -15.79 -2.30 -20.88
N SER A 19 -15.42 -2.99 -21.98
CA SER A 19 -15.72 -4.40 -22.14
C SER A 19 -14.76 -5.25 -21.27
N LEU A 20 -15.23 -6.39 -20.80
CA LEU A 20 -14.42 -7.35 -20.04
C LEU A 20 -13.17 -7.79 -20.85
N ARG A 21 -13.33 -8.04 -22.15
CA ARG A 21 -12.22 -8.44 -23.04
C ARG A 21 -11.19 -7.32 -23.20
N SER A 22 -11.64 -6.07 -23.33
CA SER A 22 -10.74 -4.92 -23.47
C SER A 22 -9.87 -4.80 -22.23
N VAL A 23 -10.47 -4.81 -21.04
CA VAL A 23 -9.72 -4.69 -19.78
C VAL A 23 -8.77 -5.89 -19.59
N ALA A 24 -9.25 -7.11 -19.83
CA ALA A 24 -8.41 -8.31 -19.69
C ALA A 24 -7.16 -8.26 -20.59
N ASN A 25 -7.31 -7.80 -21.84
CA ASN A 25 -6.18 -7.64 -22.77
C ASN A 25 -5.17 -6.58 -22.27
N GLU A 26 -5.64 -5.43 -21.79
CA GLU A 26 -4.78 -4.34 -21.31
C GLU A 26 -3.99 -4.74 -20.05
N VAL A 27 -4.63 -5.46 -19.14
CA VAL A 27 -3.97 -5.92 -17.90
C VAL A 27 -3.18 -7.23 -18.09
N GLY A 28 -3.24 -7.82 -19.29
CA GLY A 28 -2.44 -9.01 -19.63
C GLY A 28 -2.95 -10.32 -19.01
N VAL A 29 -4.27 -10.43 -18.74
CA VAL A 29 -4.91 -11.64 -18.21
C VAL A 29 -5.94 -12.19 -19.19
N SER A 30 -6.40 -13.45 -18.97
CA SER A 30 -7.50 -13.99 -19.77
C SER A 30 -8.85 -13.34 -19.39
N ALA A 31 -9.73 -13.21 -20.38
CA ALA A 31 -11.09 -12.74 -20.11
C ALA A 31 -11.85 -13.66 -19.14
N SER A 32 -11.53 -14.96 -19.13
CA SER A 32 -12.08 -15.92 -18.18
C SER A 32 -11.65 -15.63 -16.75
N LEU A 33 -10.35 -15.36 -16.53
CA LEU A 33 -9.82 -15.01 -15.21
C LEU A 33 -10.48 -13.72 -14.69
N LEU A 34 -10.52 -12.67 -15.51
CA LEU A 34 -11.16 -11.41 -15.11
C LEU A 34 -12.64 -11.61 -14.77
N SER A 35 -13.36 -12.44 -15.55
CA SER A 35 -14.75 -12.78 -15.24
C SER A 35 -14.90 -13.53 -13.92
N GLN A 36 -13.96 -14.41 -13.59
CA GLN A 36 -13.97 -15.15 -12.32
C GLN A 36 -13.67 -14.22 -11.14
N VAL A 37 -12.73 -13.29 -11.31
CA VAL A 37 -12.43 -12.25 -10.32
C VAL A 37 -13.66 -11.36 -10.09
N GLU A 38 -14.29 -10.84 -11.15
CA GLU A 38 -15.46 -9.97 -11.04
C GLU A 38 -16.71 -10.65 -10.47
N THR A 39 -16.74 -11.98 -10.43
CA THR A 39 -17.84 -12.77 -9.85
C THR A 39 -17.46 -13.42 -8.52
N GLY A 40 -16.33 -13.05 -7.91
CA GLY A 40 -15.88 -13.58 -6.63
C GLY A 40 -15.50 -15.07 -6.64
N LYS A 41 -15.38 -15.69 -7.82
CA LYS A 41 -15.04 -17.12 -7.95
C LYS A 41 -13.55 -17.40 -7.73
N THR A 42 -12.73 -16.42 -7.95
CA THR A 42 -11.29 -16.43 -7.64
C THR A 42 -10.84 -15.05 -7.21
N GLN A 43 -9.77 -15.00 -6.43
CA GLN A 43 -9.13 -13.75 -6.04
C GLN A 43 -8.04 -13.38 -7.05
N PRO A 44 -7.77 -12.09 -7.29
CA PRO A 44 -6.64 -11.68 -8.11
C PRO A 44 -5.32 -11.89 -7.35
N SER A 45 -4.21 -12.05 -8.08
CA SER A 45 -2.89 -11.86 -7.50
C SER A 45 -2.64 -10.37 -7.23
N VAL A 46 -1.64 -10.05 -6.41
CA VAL A 46 -1.23 -8.67 -6.14
C VAL A 46 -0.93 -7.92 -7.45
N SER A 47 -0.14 -8.54 -8.34
CA SER A 47 0.21 -7.95 -9.63
C SER A 47 -1.02 -7.70 -10.53
N THR A 48 -1.98 -8.64 -10.52
CA THR A 48 -3.24 -8.49 -11.28
C THR A 48 -4.10 -7.37 -10.69
N LEU A 49 -4.19 -7.27 -9.37
CA LEU A 49 -4.95 -6.22 -8.71
C LEU A 49 -4.38 -4.83 -9.04
N TYR A 50 -3.05 -4.64 -8.91
CA TYR A 50 -2.41 -3.38 -9.29
C TYR A 50 -2.64 -3.02 -10.76
N ALA A 51 -2.53 -3.99 -11.68
CA ALA A 51 -2.80 -3.75 -13.09
C ALA A 51 -4.26 -3.31 -13.33
N LEU A 52 -5.21 -3.92 -12.62
CA LEU A 52 -6.64 -3.56 -12.71
C LEU A 52 -6.93 -2.18 -12.13
N VAL A 53 -6.45 -1.86 -10.92
CA VAL A 53 -6.69 -0.55 -10.29
C VAL A 53 -6.06 0.58 -11.09
N ASN A 54 -4.84 0.39 -11.64
CA ASN A 54 -4.18 1.34 -12.50
C ASN A 54 -4.96 1.57 -13.81
N HIS A 55 -5.33 0.50 -14.51
CA HIS A 55 -6.08 0.59 -15.77
C HIS A 55 -7.47 1.22 -15.56
N LEU A 56 -8.13 0.85 -14.47
CA LEU A 56 -9.43 1.42 -14.10
C LEU A 56 -9.31 2.79 -13.42
N GLY A 57 -8.11 3.31 -13.16
CA GLY A 57 -7.87 4.60 -12.53
C GLY A 57 -8.61 4.78 -11.21
N ILE A 58 -8.61 3.75 -10.38
CA ILE A 58 -9.12 3.78 -9.01
C ILE A 58 -7.95 3.67 -8.05
N SER A 59 -8.09 4.22 -6.86
CA SER A 59 -7.11 4.01 -5.80
C SER A 59 -7.36 2.68 -5.09
N LEU A 60 -6.31 2.06 -4.59
CA LEU A 60 -6.43 0.87 -3.76
C LEU A 60 -7.25 1.17 -2.49
N ASP A 61 -7.01 2.33 -1.89
CA ASP A 61 -7.77 2.84 -0.75
C ASP A 61 -9.27 2.99 -1.08
N GLY A 62 -9.62 3.56 -2.24
CA GLY A 62 -11.01 3.66 -2.69
C GLY A 62 -11.67 2.29 -2.88
N LEU A 63 -10.90 1.31 -3.33
CA LEU A 63 -11.36 -0.08 -3.43
C LEU A 63 -11.62 -0.67 -2.03
N MET A 64 -10.76 -0.42 -1.06
CA MET A 64 -10.88 -0.94 0.30
C MET A 64 -11.91 -0.18 1.16
N LYS A 65 -12.14 1.11 0.92
CA LYS A 65 -13.19 1.91 1.60
C LYS A 65 -14.61 1.44 1.29
N GLY A 66 -14.83 0.84 0.14
CA GLY A 66 -16.09 0.16 -0.18
C GLY A 66 -16.49 -0.92 0.83
N GLN A 67 -15.52 -1.44 1.60
CA GLN A 67 -15.77 -2.42 2.67
C GLN A 67 -16.50 -1.81 3.89
N ILE A 68 -16.27 -0.53 4.19
CA ILE A 68 -16.77 0.11 5.41
C ILE A 68 -18.23 0.57 5.22
N GLN A 69 -18.66 0.84 3.99
CA GLN A 69 -19.98 1.39 3.71
C GLN A 69 -21.14 0.39 3.78
N HIS A 70 -20.88 -0.92 3.92
CA HIS A 70 -21.95 -1.93 3.91
C HIS A 70 -22.37 -2.49 5.28
N GLU A 71 -21.69 -2.21 6.37
CA GLU A 71 -22.04 -2.77 7.69
C GLU A 71 -22.87 -1.84 8.61
N GLY A 72 -23.29 -0.66 8.17
CA GLY A 72 -24.09 0.22 9.04
C GLY A 72 -24.81 1.33 8.30
N ALA A 73 -25.89 0.98 7.59
CA ALA A 73 -26.70 1.98 6.87
C ALA A 73 -27.45 2.99 7.79
N ASN A 74 -27.02 3.20 9.03
CA ASN A 74 -27.66 4.13 9.95
C ASN A 74 -26.75 5.23 10.56
N ASP A 75 -25.43 5.22 10.26
CA ASP A 75 -24.50 6.24 10.80
C ASP A 75 -23.91 7.12 9.68
N ILE A 76 -24.78 7.69 8.82
CA ILE A 76 -24.38 8.69 7.82
C ILE A 76 -23.92 10.01 8.49
N ALA A 77 -24.14 10.18 9.79
CA ALA A 77 -23.82 11.41 10.52
C ALA A 77 -22.33 11.55 10.91
N ASP A 78 -21.58 10.44 11.02
CA ASP A 78 -20.17 10.50 11.47
C ASP A 78 -19.15 10.72 10.34
N TYR A 79 -19.57 10.60 9.08
CA TYR A 79 -18.68 10.79 7.92
C TYR A 79 -18.51 12.25 7.48
N GLU A 80 -19.41 13.16 7.87
CA GLU A 80 -19.30 14.58 7.51
C GLU A 80 -18.29 15.37 8.35
N ASP A 81 -17.80 14.82 9.48
CA ASP A 81 -16.97 15.57 10.43
C ASP A 81 -15.48 15.17 10.44
N GLY A 82 -15.01 14.36 9.49
CA GLY A 82 -13.56 14.09 9.28
C GLY A 82 -12.85 13.39 10.46
N HIS A 83 -13.59 12.86 11.42
CA HIS A 83 -13.03 12.11 12.54
C HIS A 83 -12.78 10.65 12.18
N HIS A 84 -11.74 10.41 11.36
CA HIS A 84 -11.09 9.11 11.39
C HIS A 84 -10.54 8.90 12.80
N GLY A 85 -10.99 7.84 13.48
CA GLY A 85 -10.53 7.55 14.84
C GLY A 85 -8.99 7.48 14.86
N ILE A 86 -8.38 8.13 15.86
CA ILE A 86 -6.91 8.09 16.04
C ILE A 86 -6.40 6.64 16.14
N VAL A 87 -7.24 5.73 16.61
CA VAL A 87 -6.92 4.33 16.81
C VAL A 87 -7.93 3.46 16.06
N GLN A 88 -7.43 2.71 15.08
CA GLN A 88 -8.15 1.62 14.42
C GLN A 88 -7.81 0.30 15.12
N ARG A 89 -8.80 -0.46 15.52
CA ARG A 89 -8.57 -1.76 16.15
C ARG A 89 -8.33 -2.83 15.09
N ARG A 90 -7.50 -3.82 15.40
CA ARG A 90 -7.21 -4.90 14.45
C ARG A 90 -8.48 -5.61 13.94
N SER A 91 -9.49 -5.76 14.77
CA SER A 91 -10.79 -6.36 14.38
C SER A 91 -11.57 -5.54 13.36
N GLU A 92 -11.19 -4.28 13.17
CA GLU A 92 -11.81 -3.33 12.25
C GLU A 92 -11.00 -3.19 10.94
N ASN A 93 -9.82 -3.83 10.87
CA ASN A 93 -8.99 -3.77 9.68
C ASN A 93 -9.72 -4.44 8.50
N PRO A 94 -9.94 -3.73 7.40
CA PRO A 94 -10.34 -4.37 6.15
C PRO A 94 -9.25 -5.36 5.71
N VAL A 95 -9.66 -6.57 5.32
CA VAL A 95 -8.75 -7.65 4.92
C VAL A 95 -9.05 -8.06 3.50
N ILE A 96 -8.01 -8.17 2.69
CA ILE A 96 -8.06 -8.73 1.35
C ILE A 96 -7.15 -9.96 1.30
N GLU A 97 -7.74 -11.11 1.03
CA GLU A 97 -7.00 -12.33 0.71
C GLU A 97 -6.76 -12.37 -0.80
N MET A 98 -5.50 -12.42 -1.20
CA MET A 98 -5.11 -12.53 -2.60
C MET A 98 -4.92 -13.99 -2.99
N GLU A 99 -4.87 -14.26 -4.28
CA GLU A 99 -4.43 -15.55 -4.80
C GLU A 99 -3.03 -15.90 -4.26
N ASN A 100 -2.76 -17.18 -4.06
CA ASN A 100 -1.49 -17.69 -3.54
C ASN A 100 -1.11 -17.31 -2.10
N GLY A 101 -2.06 -17.01 -1.22
CA GLY A 101 -1.79 -16.85 0.21
C GLY A 101 -1.10 -15.54 0.57
N VAL A 102 -1.26 -14.49 -0.21
CA VAL A 102 -0.91 -13.13 0.19
C VAL A 102 -2.13 -12.48 0.82
N VAL A 103 -1.95 -11.91 2.02
CA VAL A 103 -3.04 -11.24 2.75
C VAL A 103 -2.64 -9.80 3.05
N TRP A 104 -3.53 -8.88 2.75
CA TRP A 104 -3.41 -7.47 3.10
C TRP A 104 -4.44 -7.09 4.15
N GLU A 105 -3.98 -6.50 5.24
CA GLU A 105 -4.80 -5.84 6.26
C GLU A 105 -4.54 -4.34 6.18
N ARG A 106 -5.57 -3.53 5.90
CA ARG A 106 -5.44 -2.08 5.86
C ARG A 106 -5.35 -1.52 7.28
N LEU A 107 -4.31 -0.75 7.54
CA LEU A 107 -4.10 -0.08 8.82
C LEU A 107 -4.71 1.32 8.81
N ALA A 108 -4.72 2.00 9.97
CA ALA A 108 -5.20 3.36 10.09
C ALA A 108 -4.40 4.32 9.18
N ASP A 109 -5.09 5.09 8.36
CA ASP A 109 -4.50 5.99 7.36
C ASP A 109 -4.52 7.48 7.76
N GLY A 110 -5.20 7.79 8.87
CA GLY A 110 -5.34 9.17 9.33
C GLY A 110 -6.10 10.09 8.37
N GLY A 111 -6.92 9.51 7.47
CA GLY A 111 -7.66 10.25 6.46
C GLY A 111 -6.82 10.70 5.25
N ARG A 112 -5.60 10.20 5.10
CA ARG A 112 -4.74 10.50 3.96
C ARG A 112 -5.12 9.65 2.75
N GLU A 113 -5.24 10.29 1.59
CA GLU A 113 -5.55 9.61 0.32
C GLU A 113 -4.30 9.24 -0.50
N ASP A 114 -3.12 9.71 -0.06
CA ASP A 114 -1.86 9.56 -0.78
C ASP A 114 -0.98 8.44 -0.22
N ALA A 115 -1.38 7.79 0.88
CA ALA A 115 -0.62 6.73 1.51
C ALA A 115 -1.51 5.57 1.94
N ASP A 116 -1.15 4.36 1.53
CA ASP A 116 -1.82 3.12 1.90
C ASP A 116 -0.95 2.36 2.93
N PRO A 117 -1.23 2.49 4.22
CA PRO A 117 -0.57 1.70 5.25
C PRO A 117 -1.17 0.30 5.32
N LEU A 118 -0.34 -0.71 5.13
CA LEU A 118 -0.76 -2.11 5.06
C LEU A 118 0.06 -2.98 6.00
N MET A 119 -0.60 -3.91 6.70
CA MET A 119 0.03 -5.12 7.20
C MET A 119 -0.06 -6.16 6.09
N VAL A 120 1.07 -6.66 5.63
CA VAL A 120 1.13 -7.66 4.56
C VAL A 120 1.66 -8.97 5.12
N THR A 121 0.97 -10.06 4.81
CA THR A 121 1.40 -11.42 5.14
C THR A 121 1.61 -12.21 3.86
N TYR A 122 2.74 -12.86 3.76
CA TYR A 122 3.08 -13.82 2.72
C TYR A 122 3.17 -15.22 3.35
N GLU A 123 2.22 -16.09 3.03
CA GLU A 123 2.26 -17.50 3.47
C GLU A 123 3.44 -18.25 2.83
N PRO A 124 3.87 -19.40 3.37
CA PRO A 124 4.93 -20.21 2.76
C PRO A 124 4.66 -20.53 1.29
N GLY A 125 5.61 -20.24 0.41
CA GLY A 125 5.50 -20.45 -1.03
C GLY A 125 4.66 -19.40 -1.76
N SER A 126 4.17 -18.36 -1.08
CA SER A 126 3.40 -17.29 -1.70
C SER A 126 4.27 -16.28 -2.46
N SER A 127 3.66 -15.60 -3.42
CA SER A 127 4.29 -14.58 -4.24
C SER A 127 3.30 -13.48 -4.60
N SER A 128 3.79 -12.27 -4.81
CA SER A 128 2.97 -11.17 -5.34
C SER A 128 2.50 -11.40 -6.79
N SER A 129 3.04 -12.39 -7.48
CA SER A 129 2.68 -12.76 -8.85
C SER A 129 2.54 -14.27 -8.99
N VAL A 130 1.46 -14.72 -9.64
CA VAL A 130 1.21 -16.16 -9.91
C VAL A 130 2.06 -16.70 -11.07
N ASP A 131 2.27 -15.87 -12.08
CA ASP A 131 2.97 -16.24 -13.32
C ASP A 131 4.44 -15.78 -13.36
N GLY A 132 4.95 -15.29 -12.23
CA GLY A 132 6.34 -14.80 -12.10
C GLY A 132 6.59 -13.47 -12.80
N LYS A 133 5.57 -12.78 -13.30
CA LYS A 133 5.75 -11.47 -13.89
C LYS A 133 5.93 -10.43 -12.79
N MET A 134 6.99 -9.65 -12.90
CA MET A 134 7.20 -8.50 -12.04
C MET A 134 6.15 -7.42 -12.30
N MET A 135 5.70 -6.78 -11.24
CA MET A 135 4.78 -5.65 -11.30
C MET A 135 5.53 -4.32 -11.24
N ARG A 136 4.85 -3.25 -11.63
CA ARG A 136 5.24 -1.85 -11.37
C ARG A 136 4.00 -1.00 -11.24
N HIS A 137 4.08 0.03 -10.40
CA HIS A 137 3.01 1.01 -10.22
C HIS A 137 3.60 2.36 -9.82
N ASP A 138 2.83 3.43 -10.02
CA ASP A 138 3.28 4.79 -9.74
C ASP A 138 3.13 5.11 -8.25
N ALA A 139 4.14 4.72 -7.48
CA ALA A 139 4.21 4.94 -6.03
C ALA A 139 5.64 4.83 -5.53
N LEU A 140 5.86 5.32 -4.31
CA LEU A 140 7.03 5.03 -3.50
C LEU A 140 6.63 3.97 -2.47
N GLU A 141 7.36 2.86 -2.41
CA GLU A 141 7.15 1.83 -1.40
C GLU A 141 8.18 1.95 -0.28
N TYR A 142 7.68 1.89 0.95
CA TYR A 142 8.45 1.66 2.16
C TYR A 142 7.95 0.41 2.84
N GLY A 143 8.83 -0.37 3.44
CA GLY A 143 8.42 -1.50 4.25
C GLY A 143 9.42 -1.84 5.32
N VAL A 144 8.93 -2.55 6.33
CA VAL A 144 9.75 -3.17 7.37
C VAL A 144 9.21 -4.58 7.63
N ILE A 145 10.09 -5.57 7.63
CA ILE A 145 9.74 -6.93 7.99
C ILE A 145 9.74 -7.07 9.52
N ILE A 146 8.67 -7.64 10.06
CA ILE A 146 8.51 -7.87 11.50
C ILE A 146 8.60 -9.35 11.87
N GLU A 147 8.33 -10.26 10.92
CA GLU A 147 8.36 -11.70 11.14
C GLU A 147 8.69 -12.43 9.83
N GLY A 148 9.40 -13.55 9.93
CA GLY A 148 9.74 -14.40 8.78
C GLY A 148 10.83 -13.81 7.91
N THR A 149 11.01 -14.38 6.72
CA THR A 149 11.98 -13.94 5.72
C THR A 149 11.27 -13.76 4.39
N LEU A 150 11.50 -12.65 3.71
CA LEU A 150 10.90 -12.33 2.42
C LEU A 150 12.00 -12.06 1.38
N THR A 151 11.82 -12.56 0.18
CA THR A 151 12.67 -12.23 -0.97
C THR A 151 12.04 -11.10 -1.76
N LEU A 152 12.75 -9.98 -1.90
CA LEU A 152 12.40 -8.88 -2.79
C LEU A 152 13.26 -8.94 -4.03
N ARG A 153 12.64 -9.03 -5.19
CA ARG A 153 13.29 -8.88 -6.50
C ARG A 153 12.98 -7.52 -7.08
N ILE A 154 14.00 -6.75 -7.42
CA ILE A 154 13.87 -5.47 -8.13
C ILE A 154 14.73 -5.53 -9.37
N GLU A 155 14.10 -5.59 -10.55
CA GLU A 155 14.79 -5.73 -11.84
C GLU A 155 15.71 -6.96 -11.86
N LYS A 156 17.03 -6.77 -11.76
CA LYS A 156 18.03 -7.84 -11.72
C LYS A 156 18.57 -8.13 -10.32
N GLU A 157 18.19 -7.31 -9.35
CA GLU A 157 18.65 -7.43 -7.97
C GLU A 157 17.73 -8.36 -7.18
N VAL A 158 18.32 -9.14 -6.27
CA VAL A 158 17.59 -10.03 -5.36
C VAL A 158 18.05 -9.76 -3.95
N HIS A 159 17.12 -9.44 -3.07
CA HIS A 159 17.38 -9.13 -1.67
C HIS A 159 16.59 -10.07 -0.78
N GLU A 160 17.26 -10.75 0.14
CA GLU A 160 16.59 -11.41 1.27
C GLU A 160 16.45 -10.41 2.42
N ILE A 161 15.24 -10.28 2.93
CA ILE A 161 14.88 -9.29 3.96
C ILE A 161 14.45 -10.05 5.20
N TYR A 162 15.05 -9.72 6.33
CA TYR A 162 14.87 -10.36 7.63
C TYR A 162 14.12 -9.46 8.59
N PRO A 163 13.60 -10.00 9.73
CA PRO A 163 12.95 -9.19 10.75
C PRO A 163 13.83 -8.04 11.25
N GLY A 164 13.31 -6.82 11.20
CA GLY A 164 14.01 -5.59 11.53
C GLY A 164 14.64 -4.88 10.34
N ASP A 165 14.78 -5.55 9.19
CA ASP A 165 15.21 -4.90 7.96
C ASP A 165 14.09 -4.04 7.39
N SER A 166 14.47 -2.92 6.78
CA SER A 166 13.57 -2.02 6.08
C SER A 166 14.05 -1.77 4.66
N PHE A 167 13.12 -1.46 3.79
CA PHE A 167 13.39 -1.12 2.40
C PHE A 167 12.59 0.09 1.96
N SER A 168 13.09 0.74 0.91
CA SER A 168 12.38 1.81 0.21
C SER A 168 12.86 1.87 -1.23
N PHE A 169 11.94 1.96 -2.16
CA PHE A 169 12.24 2.10 -3.59
C PHE A 169 11.08 2.74 -4.36
N ASP A 170 11.41 3.28 -5.54
CA ASP A 170 10.42 3.74 -6.52
C ASP A 170 9.77 2.51 -7.17
N ALA A 171 8.47 2.31 -6.92
CA ALA A 171 7.71 1.18 -7.40
C ALA A 171 7.43 1.20 -8.91
N ASN A 172 7.84 2.25 -9.65
CA ASN A 172 7.94 2.22 -11.11
C ASN A 172 9.01 1.26 -11.62
N ARG A 173 9.96 0.85 -10.76
CA ARG A 173 10.89 -0.23 -11.05
C ARG A 173 10.15 -1.57 -11.02
N LEU A 174 10.47 -2.46 -11.95
CA LEU A 174 9.92 -3.82 -11.95
C LEU A 174 10.32 -4.55 -10.66
N HIS A 175 9.33 -5.02 -9.90
CA HIS A 175 9.56 -5.68 -8.62
C HIS A 175 8.59 -6.83 -8.36
N MET A 176 8.98 -7.72 -7.45
CA MET A 176 8.19 -8.86 -7.00
C MET A 176 8.64 -9.29 -5.61
N TYR A 177 7.71 -9.73 -4.79
CA TYR A 177 7.96 -10.31 -3.48
C TYR A 177 7.64 -11.80 -3.48
N GLU A 178 8.45 -12.59 -2.80
CA GLU A 178 8.30 -14.04 -2.69
C GLU A 178 8.64 -14.51 -1.26
N ASN A 179 7.82 -15.37 -0.71
CA ASN A 179 8.17 -16.10 0.51
C ASN A 179 8.63 -17.52 0.16
N ASN A 180 9.93 -17.69 0.02
CA ASN A 180 10.55 -18.98 -0.26
C ASN A 180 10.86 -19.81 1.01
N SER A 181 10.43 -19.33 2.19
CA SER A 181 10.65 -19.98 3.48
C SER A 181 9.50 -20.93 3.87
N ALA A 182 9.70 -21.70 4.92
CA ALA A 182 8.68 -22.60 5.45
C ALA A 182 7.76 -21.96 6.52
N LYS A 183 7.92 -20.65 6.76
CA LYS A 183 7.13 -19.88 7.74
C LYS A 183 6.51 -18.67 7.07
N PRO A 184 5.37 -18.18 7.58
CA PRO A 184 4.83 -16.90 7.11
C PRO A 184 5.83 -15.76 7.27
N ALA A 185 5.86 -14.85 6.32
CA ALA A 185 6.57 -13.57 6.42
C ALA A 185 5.56 -12.44 6.56
N ARG A 186 5.78 -11.54 7.52
CA ARG A 186 4.91 -10.41 7.80
C ARG A 186 5.69 -9.12 7.91
N GLY A 187 5.09 -8.05 7.46
CA GLY A 187 5.68 -6.72 7.58
C GLY A 187 4.64 -5.62 7.45
N ILE A 188 5.09 -4.40 7.63
CA ILE A 188 4.28 -3.19 7.42
C ILE A 188 4.79 -2.51 6.17
N TRP A 189 3.88 -2.17 5.27
CA TRP A 189 4.13 -1.39 4.05
C TRP A 189 3.43 -0.04 4.14
N PHE A 190 4.06 0.94 3.54
CA PHE A 190 3.46 2.22 3.18
C PHE A 190 3.63 2.40 1.68
N VAL A 191 2.55 2.33 0.95
CA VAL A 191 2.52 2.62 -0.48
C VAL A 191 2.07 4.05 -0.64
N ILE A 192 2.98 4.92 -1.08
CA ILE A 192 2.74 6.37 -1.19
C ILE A 192 2.63 6.70 -2.66
N GLY A 193 1.42 7.04 -3.11
CA GLY A 193 1.18 7.42 -4.50
C GLY A 193 1.83 8.76 -4.85
N ASN A 194 2.38 8.85 -6.07
CA ASN A 194 2.90 10.10 -6.64
C ASN A 194 1.76 11.00 -7.13
N LYS A 195 0.71 11.21 -6.33
CA LYS A 195 -0.27 12.23 -6.68
C LYS A 195 0.45 13.58 -6.58
N GLU A 196 0.52 14.32 -7.68
CA GLU A 196 0.88 15.73 -7.63
C GLU A 196 -0.01 16.39 -6.57
N PRO A 197 0.56 17.12 -5.60
CA PRO A 197 -0.25 17.84 -4.63
C PRO A 197 -1.19 18.73 -5.42
N ASP A 198 -2.50 18.61 -5.15
CA ASP A 198 -3.52 19.50 -5.74
C ASP A 198 -3.19 20.95 -5.34
N THR A 199 -2.44 21.62 -6.19
CA THR A 199 -1.97 22.99 -5.97
C THR A 199 -3.12 24.00 -5.87
N GLN A 200 -4.35 23.57 -6.16
CA GLN A 200 -5.54 24.44 -6.03
C GLN A 200 -5.96 24.61 -4.55
N ASN A 201 -5.61 23.68 -3.65
CA ASN A 201 -5.93 23.81 -2.24
C ASN A 201 -4.90 24.63 -1.43
N LEU A 202 -3.67 24.82 -1.96
CA LEU A 202 -2.65 25.64 -1.29
C LEU A 202 -2.94 27.15 -1.37
N SER A 203 -3.75 27.60 -2.33
CA SER A 203 -4.13 29.01 -2.46
C SER A 203 -5.13 29.49 -1.39
N ASN A 204 -5.78 28.57 -0.67
CA ASN A 204 -6.74 28.89 0.38
C ASN A 204 -6.15 28.94 1.79
N LEU A 205 -4.88 28.53 1.95
CA LEU A 205 -4.12 28.75 3.18
C LEU A 205 -3.56 30.17 3.12
N GLY A 206 -4.31 31.14 3.63
CA GLY A 206 -3.79 32.50 3.83
C GLY A 206 -2.48 32.46 4.61
N PRO A 207 -1.61 33.49 4.46
CA PRO A 207 -0.28 33.50 5.09
C PRO A 207 -0.42 33.31 6.59
N ALA A 208 0.10 32.21 7.10
CA ALA A 208 0.19 31.96 8.54
C ALA A 208 0.99 33.13 9.13
N LYS A 209 0.37 33.93 9.99
CA LYS A 209 1.06 34.96 10.77
C LYS A 209 2.06 34.26 11.68
N ALA A 210 3.31 34.23 11.27
CA ALA A 210 4.42 33.83 12.12
C ALA A 210 4.58 34.85 13.24
N THR A 211 4.12 34.53 14.43
CA THR A 211 4.40 35.31 15.65
C THR A 211 5.42 34.54 16.49
N GLY A 212 6.69 34.91 16.40
CA GLY A 212 7.77 34.44 17.26
C GLY A 212 8.95 33.85 16.48
N PRO A 213 10.16 33.89 17.04
CA PRO A 213 11.33 33.28 16.42
C PRO A 213 11.22 31.75 16.54
N SER A 214 10.59 31.11 15.56
CA SER A 214 10.62 29.67 15.45
C SER A 214 11.95 29.25 14.82
N LEU A 215 12.78 28.57 15.58
CA LEU A 215 13.80 27.71 15.00
C LEU A 215 13.09 26.79 13.99
N PRO A 216 13.64 26.58 12.79
CA PRO A 216 13.02 25.69 11.82
C PRO A 216 12.86 24.31 12.49
N ALA A 217 11.63 23.82 12.53
CA ALA A 217 11.34 22.50 13.07
C ALA A 217 12.12 21.48 12.23
N LYS A 218 13.20 20.98 12.79
CA LYS A 218 13.96 19.90 12.17
C LYS A 218 13.07 18.65 12.24
N SER A 219 13.00 17.92 11.16
CA SER A 219 12.29 16.65 11.15
C SER A 219 12.92 15.69 12.18
N ALA A 220 12.15 14.71 12.67
CA ALA A 220 12.71 13.69 13.57
C ALA A 220 13.92 12.97 12.92
N VAL A 221 13.93 12.85 11.60
CA VAL A 221 15.03 12.29 10.82
C VAL A 221 16.29 13.17 10.91
N ASP A 222 16.16 14.49 10.85
CA ASP A 222 17.31 15.40 11.00
C ASP A 222 17.93 15.29 12.39
N VAL A 223 17.10 15.15 13.43
CA VAL A 223 17.55 14.92 14.79
C VAL A 223 18.32 13.60 14.92
N LEU A 224 17.79 12.53 14.34
CA LEU A 224 18.44 11.21 14.35
C LEU A 224 19.75 11.20 13.58
N ASN A 225 19.83 11.88 12.43
CA ASN A 225 21.06 12.01 11.65
C ASN A 225 22.14 12.78 12.43
N VAL A 226 21.77 13.89 13.08
CA VAL A 226 22.69 14.66 13.94
C VAL A 226 23.19 13.82 15.11
N MET A 227 22.35 13.00 15.72
CA MET A 227 22.73 12.09 16.82
C MET A 227 23.64 10.95 16.32
N GLY A 228 23.40 10.42 15.12
CA GLY A 228 24.23 9.41 14.47
C GLY A 228 25.64 9.92 14.18
N ASP A 229 25.76 11.12 13.63
CA ASP A 229 27.06 11.77 13.36
C ASP A 229 27.84 12.10 14.64
N ALA A 230 27.14 12.50 15.71
CA ALA A 230 27.76 12.75 17.01
C ALA A 230 28.36 11.47 17.63
N LYS A 231 27.67 10.32 17.44
CA LYS A 231 28.15 9.01 17.89
C LYS A 231 29.34 8.53 17.06
N ALA A 232 29.33 8.75 15.76
CA ALA A 232 30.45 8.45 14.87
C ALA A 232 31.70 9.30 15.15
N ARG A 233 31.55 10.58 15.52
CA ARG A 233 32.64 11.46 15.92
C ARG A 233 33.28 11.05 17.25
N LYS A 234 32.49 10.60 18.24
CA LYS A 234 33.01 10.08 19.51
C LYS A 234 33.84 8.80 19.36
N LEU A 235 33.54 7.97 18.39
CA LEU A 235 34.26 6.73 18.09
C LEU A 235 35.58 6.97 17.31
N ARG A 236 35.76 8.15 16.68
CA ARG A 236 36.97 8.52 15.92
C ARG A 236 38.00 9.27 16.71
N ASN A 237 37.71 9.73 17.93
CA ASN A 237 38.68 10.35 18.86
C ASN A 237 38.67 9.59 20.18
N PRO A 238 39.40 8.50 20.32
CA PRO A 238 39.73 7.99 21.64
C PRO A 238 40.66 8.99 22.27
N VAL A 239 40.25 9.57 23.39
CA VAL A 239 41.05 10.50 24.19
C VAL A 239 42.33 9.76 24.59
N ALA A 240 43.46 10.35 24.25
CA ALA A 240 44.77 9.98 24.73
C ALA A 240 44.89 10.24 26.24
#